data_d4a893d2bfda6fee4705147cb9349b83
#
_entry.id   d4a893d2bfda6fee4705147cb9349b83
#
_cell.length_a   1.000
_cell.length_b   1.000
_cell.length_c   1.000
_cell.angle_alpha   90.00
_cell.angle_beta   90.00
_cell.angle_gamma   90.00
#
_symmetry.space_group_name_H-M   'P 1'
#
loop_
_entity.id
_entity.type
_entity.pdbx_description
1 polymer ?
#
loop_
_entity_poly.entity_id
_entity_poly.type
_entity_poly.pdbx_seq_one_letter_code
_entity_poly.pdbx_strand_id
1 'polypeptide(L)'
;AAELLSRNGYAHYEISNSAKPGFVSRHNLKYWTMKEYLGFGLGASSYFKGRRFQNTESLEEYMRTSGQSLLADSCCCFRAAGCAEDFHINTEFDNASEFVFTGLRRLSGISLEEFKRFTGRSLFEVFPEAESNIDRWQAAGLVRYERQVLKLTYDGIDISNDILSEFV
;
A
#
# COMPACT_ATOMS: atom_id res chain seq x y z
N ALA A 1 -9.90 -9.96 -20.03
CA ALA A 1 -10.72 -8.94 -19.36
C ALA A 1 -10.20 -7.52 -19.67
N ALA A 2 -8.92 -7.23 -19.50
CA ALA A 2 -8.33 -5.88 -19.67
C ALA A 2 -8.56 -5.28 -21.07
N GLU A 3 -8.39 -6.07 -22.14
CA GLU A 3 -8.61 -5.62 -23.51
C GLU A 3 -10.08 -5.23 -23.78
N LEU A 4 -11.04 -6.02 -23.28
CA LEU A 4 -12.46 -5.72 -23.41
C LEU A 4 -12.84 -4.42 -22.68
N LEU A 5 -12.32 -4.24 -21.47
CA LEU A 5 -12.53 -3.02 -20.68
C LEU A 5 -11.94 -1.81 -21.39
N SER A 6 -10.71 -1.91 -21.91
CA SER A 6 -10.05 -0.84 -22.65
C SER A 6 -10.83 -0.42 -23.88
N ARG A 7 -11.33 -1.37 -24.67
CA ARG A 7 -12.21 -1.11 -25.84
C ARG A 7 -13.51 -0.39 -25.48
N ASN A 8 -13.96 -0.52 -24.22
CA ASN A 8 -15.14 0.16 -23.70
C ASN A 8 -14.85 1.43 -22.90
N GLY A 9 -13.63 1.97 -23.04
CA GLY A 9 -13.22 3.25 -22.45
C GLY A 9 -12.88 3.18 -20.96
N TYR A 10 -12.60 1.98 -20.44
CA TYR A 10 -12.06 1.82 -19.08
C TYR A 10 -10.53 1.77 -19.12
N ALA A 11 -9.89 2.58 -18.32
CA ALA A 11 -8.46 2.52 -18.08
C ALA A 11 -8.17 1.62 -16.88
N HIS A 12 -7.26 0.65 -17.05
CA HIS A 12 -6.71 -0.13 -15.95
C HIS A 12 -5.73 0.77 -15.19
N TYR A 13 -5.96 1.03 -13.90
CA TYR A 13 -5.16 1.98 -13.14
C TYR A 13 -4.42 1.35 -11.95
N GLU A 14 -4.83 0.17 -11.51
CA GLU A 14 -4.15 -0.64 -10.51
C GLU A 14 -4.46 -2.13 -10.78
N ILE A 15 -3.74 -3.05 -10.13
CA ILE A 15 -3.75 -4.49 -10.44
C ILE A 15 -5.16 -5.08 -10.62
N SER A 16 -6.11 -4.71 -9.76
CA SER A 16 -7.43 -5.34 -9.68
C SER A 16 -8.56 -4.52 -10.30
N ASN A 17 -8.35 -3.23 -10.59
CA ASN A 17 -9.43 -2.33 -10.93
C ASN A 17 -9.18 -1.50 -12.19
N SER A 18 -10.26 -1.33 -12.94
CA SER A 18 -10.33 -0.44 -14.09
C SER A 18 -11.46 0.57 -13.90
N ALA A 19 -11.29 1.79 -14.41
CA ALA A 19 -12.28 2.84 -14.30
C ALA A 19 -12.34 3.69 -15.58
N LYS A 20 -13.49 4.33 -15.82
CA LYS A 20 -13.56 5.39 -16.82
C LYS A 20 -12.73 6.61 -16.34
N PRO A 21 -12.23 7.44 -17.26
CA PRO A 21 -11.51 8.66 -16.90
C PRO A 21 -12.31 9.52 -15.88
N GLY A 22 -11.65 9.91 -14.78
CA GLY A 22 -12.28 10.67 -13.70
C GLY A 22 -13.02 9.83 -12.64
N PHE A 23 -13.18 8.52 -12.83
CA PHE A 23 -13.92 7.64 -11.92
C PHE A 23 -13.05 6.61 -11.19
N VAL A 24 -11.75 6.82 -11.10
CA VAL A 24 -10.86 5.98 -10.29
C VAL A 24 -11.29 5.97 -8.81
N SER A 25 -11.19 4.82 -8.15
CA SER A 25 -11.49 4.71 -6.73
C SER A 25 -10.46 5.49 -5.90
N ARG A 26 -10.85 6.70 -5.48
CA ARG A 26 -10.01 7.54 -4.60
C ARG A 26 -9.77 6.88 -3.25
N HIS A 27 -10.68 6.03 -2.80
CA HIS A 27 -10.54 5.26 -1.57
C HIS A 27 -9.42 4.24 -1.70
N ASN A 28 -9.42 3.41 -2.76
CA ASN A 28 -8.37 2.42 -2.99
C ASN A 28 -7.00 3.07 -3.18
N LEU A 29 -6.95 4.20 -3.91
CA LEU A 29 -5.71 4.93 -4.10
C LEU A 29 -5.07 5.43 -2.79
N LYS A 30 -5.84 5.63 -1.71
CA LYS A 30 -5.27 5.96 -0.40
C LYS A 30 -4.37 4.84 0.11
N TYR A 31 -4.81 3.59 0.00
CA TYR A 31 -4.03 2.44 0.42
C TYR A 31 -2.73 2.32 -0.39
N TRP A 32 -2.84 2.44 -1.70
CA TRP A 32 -1.71 2.31 -2.61
C TRP A 32 -0.73 3.49 -2.58
N THR A 33 -1.04 4.55 -1.87
CA THR A 33 -0.18 5.73 -1.68
C THR A 33 0.21 5.95 -0.24
N MET A 34 0.08 4.95 0.63
CA MET A 34 0.44 5.01 2.05
C MET A 34 -0.21 6.19 2.79
N LYS A 35 -1.39 6.63 2.37
CA LYS A 35 -2.13 7.68 3.08
C LYS A 35 -2.84 7.12 4.30
N GLU A 36 -2.86 7.91 5.35
CA GLU A 36 -3.55 7.57 6.58
C GLU A 36 -5.05 7.37 6.36
N TYR A 37 -5.60 6.38 7.04
CA TYR A 37 -7.02 6.07 7.06
C TYR A 37 -7.42 5.43 8.37
N LEU A 38 -8.70 5.60 8.73
CA LEU A 38 -9.35 4.93 9.86
C LEU A 38 -10.45 4.02 9.32
N GLY A 39 -10.43 2.78 9.77
CA GLY A 39 -11.47 1.79 9.49
C GLY A 39 -12.56 1.82 10.57
N PHE A 40 -13.80 1.69 10.15
CA PHE A 40 -14.97 1.62 11.01
C PHE A 40 -15.71 0.31 10.82
N GLY A 41 -16.16 -0.30 11.90
CA GLY A 41 -16.84 -1.58 11.91
C GLY A 41 -15.96 -2.73 12.36
N LEU A 42 -16.56 -3.93 12.44
CA LEU A 42 -15.89 -5.17 12.85
C LEU A 42 -14.75 -5.51 11.89
N GLY A 43 -13.60 -5.90 12.43
CA GLY A 43 -12.45 -6.33 11.67
C GLY A 43 -11.84 -5.25 10.74
N ALA A 44 -12.30 -3.99 10.86
CA ALA A 44 -11.84 -2.92 9.99
C ALA A 44 -10.41 -2.50 10.34
N SER A 45 -9.52 -2.53 9.35
CA SER A 45 -8.12 -2.12 9.50
C SER A 45 -7.96 -0.60 9.40
N SER A 46 -6.95 -0.09 10.09
CA SER A 46 -6.55 1.32 10.10
C SER A 46 -5.05 1.46 9.90
N TYR A 47 -4.65 2.56 9.27
CA TYR A 47 -3.27 3.02 9.25
C TYR A 47 -3.24 4.50 9.62
N PHE A 48 -2.67 4.83 10.77
CA PHE A 48 -2.66 6.19 11.27
C PHE A 48 -1.41 6.46 12.12
N LYS A 49 -0.71 7.55 11.84
CA LYS A 49 0.54 7.97 12.52
C LYS A 49 1.59 6.85 12.61
N GLY A 50 1.81 6.14 11.49
CA GLY A 50 2.80 5.06 11.41
C GLY A 50 2.40 3.80 12.17
N ARG A 51 1.13 3.66 12.54
CA ARG A 51 0.60 2.50 13.26
C ARG A 51 -0.47 1.81 12.47
N ARG A 52 -0.42 0.49 12.45
CA ARG A 52 -1.50 -0.36 11.94
C ARG A 52 -2.23 -0.98 13.10
N PHE A 53 -3.52 -1.04 12.98
CA PHE A 53 -4.39 -1.71 13.95
C PHE A 53 -5.68 -2.15 13.26
N GLN A 54 -6.33 -3.14 13.85
CA GLN A 54 -7.60 -3.68 13.38
C GLN A 54 -8.61 -3.63 14.51
N ASN A 55 -9.85 -3.33 14.18
CA ASN A 55 -10.92 -3.44 15.15
C ASN A 55 -11.22 -4.92 15.43
N THR A 56 -11.68 -5.22 16.66
CA THR A 56 -12.08 -6.57 17.03
C THR A 56 -13.13 -7.15 16.07
N GLU A 57 -13.09 -8.45 15.85
CA GLU A 57 -14.10 -9.19 15.08
C GLU A 57 -15.32 -9.57 15.91
N SER A 58 -15.25 -9.41 17.24
CA SER A 58 -16.34 -9.66 18.15
C SER A 58 -17.35 -8.51 18.15
N LEU A 59 -18.59 -8.78 17.72
CA LEU A 59 -19.67 -7.79 17.75
C LEU A 59 -19.95 -7.29 19.18
N GLU A 60 -19.97 -8.19 20.14
CA GLU A 60 -20.22 -7.85 21.55
C GLU A 60 -19.17 -6.88 22.08
N GLU A 61 -17.89 -7.19 21.83
CA GLU A 61 -16.78 -6.36 22.27
C GLU A 61 -16.74 -5.02 21.52
N TYR A 62 -16.99 -5.03 20.22
CA TYR A 62 -17.08 -3.81 19.43
C TYR A 62 -18.17 -2.88 19.96
N MET A 63 -19.37 -3.41 20.23
CA MET A 63 -20.49 -2.61 20.77
C MET A 63 -20.19 -2.08 22.17
N ARG A 64 -19.53 -2.88 23.00
CA ARG A 64 -19.14 -2.50 24.36
C ARG A 64 -18.10 -1.39 24.41
N THR A 65 -17.17 -1.38 23.45
CA THR A 65 -15.97 -0.52 23.48
C THR A 65 -16.00 0.63 22.49
N SER A 66 -16.80 0.56 21.43
CA SER A 66 -16.88 1.59 20.39
C SER A 66 -17.37 2.96 20.87
N GLY A 67 -18.11 3.00 21.98
CA GLY A 67 -18.55 4.25 22.62
C GLY A 67 -17.54 4.85 23.60
N GLN A 68 -16.45 4.17 23.88
CA GLN A 68 -15.41 4.68 24.77
C GLN A 68 -14.55 5.69 24.01
N SER A 69 -14.53 6.91 24.53
CA SER A 69 -13.88 8.07 23.89
C SER A 69 -12.42 7.79 23.53
N LEU A 70 -12.09 8.19 22.30
CA LEU A 70 -10.71 8.34 21.80
C LEU A 70 -9.95 9.52 22.45
N LEU A 71 -10.47 10.11 23.52
CA LEU A 71 -9.81 11.20 24.21
C LEU A 71 -8.55 10.67 24.89
N ALA A 72 -7.49 10.72 24.11
CA ALA A 72 -6.15 10.51 24.56
C ALA A 72 -5.75 11.61 25.51
N ASP A 73 -5.25 11.22 26.66
CA ASP A 73 -4.35 12.06 27.41
C ASP A 73 -3.17 12.52 26.56
N SER A 74 -2.84 13.76 26.72
CA SER A 74 -1.79 14.51 26.04
C SER A 74 -0.42 13.87 26.22
N CYS A 75 -0.08 12.89 25.48
CA CYS A 75 1.31 12.53 25.19
C CYS A 75 1.36 11.24 24.37
N CYS A 76 1.66 11.35 23.07
CA CYS A 76 2.22 10.29 22.23
C CYS A 76 1.42 8.97 22.07
N CYS A 77 0.32 8.77 22.76
CA CYS A 77 -0.43 7.51 22.76
C CYS A 77 -1.84 7.75 22.23
N PHE A 78 -1.98 7.72 20.91
CA PHE A 78 -3.27 7.46 20.30
C PHE A 78 -3.68 6.04 20.72
N ARG A 79 -4.48 5.93 21.76
CA ARG A 79 -5.27 4.71 21.97
C ARG A 79 -6.33 4.76 20.90
N ALA A 80 -6.22 3.90 19.92
CA ALA A 80 -7.36 3.57 19.09
C ALA A 80 -8.54 3.24 20.00
N ALA A 81 -9.76 3.44 19.51
CA ALA A 81 -10.96 3.09 20.25
C ALA A 81 -10.74 1.75 20.97
N GLY A 82 -11.27 1.59 22.16
CA GLY A 82 -11.04 0.39 22.99
C GLY A 82 -11.38 -0.94 22.31
N CYS A 83 -11.92 -0.90 21.09
CA CYS A 83 -12.18 -2.03 20.20
C CYS A 83 -11.00 -2.39 19.26
N ALA A 84 -9.88 -1.68 19.31
CA ALA A 84 -8.76 -1.98 18.43
C ALA A 84 -7.82 -3.01 19.05
N GLU A 85 -7.49 -4.01 18.25
CA GLU A 85 -6.57 -5.10 18.52
C GLU A 85 -5.40 -5.04 17.51
N ASP A 86 -4.44 -5.93 17.66
CA ASP A 86 -3.33 -6.11 16.72
C ASP A 86 -2.59 -4.81 16.34
N PHE A 87 -2.09 -4.11 17.37
CA PHE A 87 -1.28 -2.93 17.16
C PHE A 87 0.11 -3.29 16.65
N HIS A 88 0.42 -2.83 15.44
CA HIS A 88 1.76 -2.89 14.88
C HIS A 88 2.30 -1.48 14.66
N ILE A 89 3.49 -1.22 15.16
CA ILE A 89 4.24 0.01 14.87
C ILE A 89 5.23 -0.34 13.78
N ASN A 90 5.02 0.23 12.60
CA ASN A 90 5.89 0.00 11.48
C ASN A 90 7.31 0.48 11.82
N THR A 91 8.29 -0.38 11.58
CA THR A 91 9.70 0.00 11.53
C THR A 91 9.99 0.83 10.28
N GLU A 92 11.19 1.37 10.17
CA GLU A 92 11.63 2.04 8.93
C GLU A 92 11.63 1.07 7.74
N PHE A 93 12.02 -0.18 7.98
CA PHE A 93 12.01 -1.22 6.97
C PHE A 93 10.57 -1.58 6.55
N ASP A 94 9.64 -1.78 7.50
CA ASP A 94 8.24 -2.03 7.21
C ASP A 94 7.63 -0.93 6.34
N ASN A 95 7.91 0.33 6.68
CA ASN A 95 7.44 1.47 5.89
C ASN A 95 8.01 1.47 4.46
N ALA A 96 9.27 1.10 4.30
CA ALA A 96 9.91 1.00 2.99
C ALA A 96 9.32 -0.17 2.17
N SER A 97 9.17 -1.34 2.77
CA SER A 97 8.55 -2.51 2.17
C SER A 97 7.11 -2.22 1.73
N GLU A 98 6.32 -1.65 2.61
CA GLU A 98 4.93 -1.29 2.30
C GLU A 98 4.83 -0.24 1.20
N PHE A 99 5.72 0.75 1.16
CA PHE A 99 5.73 1.74 0.08
C PHE A 99 5.91 1.07 -1.27
N VAL A 100 6.86 0.13 -1.38
CA VAL A 100 7.10 -0.62 -2.62
C VAL A 100 5.94 -1.55 -2.92
N PHE A 101 5.54 -2.37 -1.94
CA PHE A 101 4.48 -3.36 -2.09
C PHE A 101 3.16 -2.75 -2.52
N THR A 102 2.72 -1.68 -1.85
CA THR A 102 1.46 -1.00 -2.19
C THR A 102 1.59 -0.14 -3.43
N GLY A 103 2.73 0.52 -3.60
CA GLY A 103 2.97 1.43 -4.71
C GLY A 103 3.06 0.75 -6.07
N LEU A 104 3.69 -0.43 -6.16
CA LEU A 104 3.78 -1.22 -7.38
C LEU A 104 2.45 -1.88 -7.80
N ARG A 105 1.44 -1.89 -6.93
CA ARG A 105 0.08 -2.28 -7.32
C ARG A 105 -0.57 -1.27 -8.26
N ARG A 106 -0.08 -0.04 -8.32
CA ARG A 106 -0.52 0.97 -9.29
C ARG A 106 0.23 0.78 -10.61
N LEU A 107 -0.48 0.84 -11.73
CA LEU A 107 0.14 0.79 -13.06
C LEU A 107 1.05 1.99 -13.35
N SER A 108 0.87 3.08 -12.62
CA SER A 108 1.81 4.23 -12.65
C SER A 108 3.15 3.92 -11.99
N GLY A 109 3.20 2.88 -11.15
CA GLY A 109 4.39 2.48 -10.42
C GLY A 109 4.74 3.40 -9.25
N ILE A 110 6.00 3.33 -8.83
CA ILE A 110 6.60 4.14 -7.76
C ILE A 110 7.71 5.03 -8.31
N SER A 111 7.81 6.24 -7.78
CA SER A 111 8.96 7.12 -8.02
C SER A 111 10.02 6.85 -6.96
N LEU A 112 11.27 6.64 -7.37
CA LEU A 112 12.38 6.46 -6.45
C LEU A 112 12.71 7.76 -5.69
N GLU A 113 12.38 8.91 -6.26
CA GLU A 113 12.48 10.19 -5.54
C GLU A 113 11.42 10.30 -4.42
N GLU A 114 10.18 9.86 -4.69
CA GLU A 114 9.13 9.82 -3.66
C GLU A 114 9.48 8.81 -2.58
N PHE A 115 10.01 7.65 -2.94
CA PHE A 115 10.53 6.66 -1.99
C PHE A 115 11.59 7.26 -1.08
N LYS A 116 12.61 7.92 -1.67
CA LYS A 116 13.68 8.56 -0.89
C LYS A 116 13.16 9.68 0.02
N ARG A 117 12.18 10.45 -0.46
CA ARG A 117 11.55 11.51 0.35
C ARG A 117 10.76 10.92 1.53
N PHE A 118 10.12 9.77 1.34
CA PHE A 118 9.31 9.10 2.34
C PHE A 118 10.17 8.36 3.39
N THR A 119 11.21 7.64 2.95
CA THR A 119 12.06 6.80 3.81
C THR A 119 13.33 7.49 4.31
N GLY A 120 13.72 8.61 3.70
CA GLY A 120 15.02 9.27 3.92
C GLY A 120 16.22 8.59 3.24
N ARG A 121 16.03 7.42 2.62
CA ARG A 121 17.07 6.57 2.02
C ARG A 121 16.70 6.21 0.58
N SER A 122 17.69 5.89 -0.26
CA SER A 122 17.42 5.38 -1.59
C SER A 122 16.88 3.93 -1.55
N LEU A 123 16.16 3.51 -2.60
CA LEU A 123 15.65 2.14 -2.74
C LEU A 123 16.80 1.12 -2.60
N PHE A 124 17.92 1.37 -3.25
CA PHE A 124 19.07 0.46 -3.29
C PHE A 124 19.89 0.43 -1.98
N GLU A 125 19.75 1.46 -1.13
CA GLU A 125 20.31 1.42 0.23
C GLU A 125 19.46 0.61 1.20
N VAL A 126 18.14 0.54 0.98
CA VAL A 126 17.22 -0.25 1.81
C VAL A 126 17.16 -1.70 1.32
N PHE A 127 17.13 -1.89 0.01
CA PHE A 127 17.07 -3.18 -0.66
C PHE A 127 18.29 -3.36 -1.58
N PRO A 128 19.42 -3.85 -1.07
CA PRO A 128 20.68 -3.92 -1.85
C PRO A 128 20.58 -4.79 -3.12
N GLU A 129 19.72 -5.81 -3.11
CA GLU A 129 19.52 -6.69 -4.25
C GLU A 129 18.54 -6.14 -5.29
N ALA A 130 17.86 -5.01 -4.99
CA ALA A 130 16.85 -4.46 -5.87
C ALA A 130 17.39 -4.09 -7.26
N GLU A 131 18.63 -3.61 -7.35
CA GLU A 131 19.23 -3.22 -8.64
C GLU A 131 19.36 -4.44 -9.55
N SER A 132 19.95 -5.52 -9.07
CA SER A 132 20.14 -6.77 -9.83
C SER A 132 18.79 -7.43 -10.16
N ASN A 133 17.84 -7.38 -9.25
CA ASN A 133 16.50 -7.91 -9.44
C ASN A 133 15.74 -7.12 -10.51
N ILE A 134 15.79 -5.78 -10.46
CA ILE A 134 15.17 -4.91 -11.47
C ILE A 134 15.75 -5.17 -12.85
N ASP A 135 17.07 -5.29 -12.98
CA ASP A 135 17.72 -5.59 -14.26
C ASP A 135 17.26 -6.94 -14.82
N ARG A 136 17.20 -7.97 -13.98
CA ARG A 136 16.70 -9.30 -14.34
C ARG A 136 15.24 -9.24 -14.79
N TRP A 137 14.37 -8.58 -14.04
CA TRP A 137 12.95 -8.47 -14.38
C TRP A 137 12.72 -7.59 -15.62
N GLN A 138 13.53 -6.55 -15.81
CA GLN A 138 13.45 -5.70 -16.99
C GLN A 138 13.88 -6.48 -18.26
N ALA A 139 14.95 -7.28 -18.16
CA ALA A 139 15.36 -8.18 -19.22
C ALA A 139 14.30 -9.23 -19.57
N ALA A 140 13.54 -9.68 -18.57
CA ALA A 140 12.40 -10.59 -18.73
C ALA A 140 11.10 -9.89 -19.19
N GLY A 141 11.09 -8.57 -19.29
CA GLY A 141 9.91 -7.80 -19.71
C GLY A 141 8.84 -7.63 -18.63
N LEU A 142 9.15 -7.97 -17.35
CA LEU A 142 8.19 -7.98 -16.24
C LEU A 142 8.03 -6.61 -15.57
N VAL A 143 9.07 -5.79 -15.61
CA VAL A 143 9.05 -4.42 -15.09
C VAL A 143 9.60 -3.45 -16.11
N ARG A 144 9.31 -2.18 -15.88
CA ARG A 144 9.98 -1.05 -16.55
C ARG A 144 10.54 -0.13 -15.50
N TYR A 145 11.81 0.19 -15.65
CA TYR A 145 12.50 1.18 -14.84
C TYR A 145 13.04 2.29 -15.75
N GLU A 146 12.36 3.41 -15.76
CA GLU A 146 12.68 4.55 -16.60
C GLU A 146 12.47 5.85 -15.85
N ARG A 147 13.40 6.82 -15.97
CA ARG A 147 13.28 8.15 -15.37
C ARG A 147 12.98 8.11 -13.87
N GLN A 148 13.64 7.23 -13.13
CA GLN A 148 13.44 7.02 -11.69
C GLN A 148 12.03 6.55 -11.31
N VAL A 149 11.31 5.95 -12.24
CA VAL A 149 10.00 5.31 -12.00
C VAL A 149 10.11 3.82 -12.28
N LEU A 150 9.80 3.02 -11.26
CA LEU A 150 9.69 1.57 -11.36
C LEU A 150 8.21 1.18 -11.41
N LYS A 151 7.82 0.40 -12.41
CA LYS A 151 6.44 -0.07 -12.59
C LYS A 151 6.39 -1.48 -13.15
N LEU A 152 5.34 -2.23 -12.82
CA LEU A 152 5.04 -3.52 -13.43
C LEU A 152 4.58 -3.33 -14.88
N THR A 153 4.90 -4.31 -15.73
CA THR A 153 4.25 -4.51 -17.02
C THR A 153 2.99 -5.36 -16.84
N TYR A 154 2.22 -5.59 -17.90
CA TYR A 154 1.09 -6.53 -17.83
C TYR A 154 1.55 -7.95 -17.50
N ASP A 155 2.65 -8.42 -18.05
CA ASP A 155 3.23 -9.73 -17.74
C ASP A 155 3.76 -9.77 -16.30
N GLY A 156 4.31 -8.66 -15.80
CA GLY A 156 4.74 -8.52 -14.41
C GLY A 156 3.58 -8.49 -13.41
N ILE A 157 2.38 -8.03 -13.82
CA ILE A 157 1.18 -8.08 -12.97
C ILE A 157 0.77 -9.52 -12.67
N ASP A 158 0.86 -10.41 -13.66
CA ASP A 158 0.46 -11.81 -13.52
C ASP A 158 1.30 -12.56 -12.47
N ILE A 159 2.56 -12.14 -12.27
CA ILE A 159 3.47 -12.70 -11.27
C ILE A 159 3.86 -11.66 -10.19
N SER A 160 3.01 -10.67 -9.99
CA SER A 160 3.32 -9.54 -9.08
C SER A 160 3.67 -9.97 -7.67
N ASN A 161 3.07 -11.03 -7.15
CA ASN A 161 3.37 -11.53 -5.80
C ASN A 161 4.84 -11.96 -5.67
N ASP A 162 5.40 -12.62 -6.68
CA ASP A 162 6.80 -13.06 -6.68
C ASP A 162 7.75 -11.85 -6.70
N ILE A 163 7.43 -10.85 -7.52
CA ILE A 163 8.21 -9.59 -7.59
C ILE A 163 8.13 -8.83 -6.27
N LEU A 164 6.95 -8.73 -5.69
CA LEU A 164 6.70 -7.97 -4.46
C LEU A 164 7.33 -8.64 -3.23
N SER A 165 7.42 -9.98 -3.21
CA SER A 165 8.04 -10.71 -2.09
C SER A 165 9.53 -10.42 -1.91
N GLU A 166 10.21 -9.92 -2.93
CA GLU A 166 11.64 -9.55 -2.86
C GLU A 166 11.87 -8.22 -2.10
N PHE A 167 10.81 -7.52 -1.73
CA PHE A 167 10.86 -6.27 -0.97
C PHE A 167 10.27 -6.39 0.45
N VAL A 168 10.11 -7.61 0.96
CA VAL A 168 9.48 -7.87 2.28
C VAL A 168 10.45 -8.56 3.23
#